data_bee808495c7eefc3e1ac3bb9487cdea9
#
_entry.id   bee808495c7eefc3e1ac3bb9487cdea9
#
_cell.length_a   1.000
_cell.length_b   1.000
_cell.length_c   1.000
_cell.angle_alpha   90.00
_cell.angle_beta   90.00
_cell.angle_gamma   90.00
#
_symmetry.space_group_name_H-M   'P 1'
#
loop_
_entity.id
_entity.type
_entity.pdbx_description
1 polymer ?
#
loop_
_entity_poly.entity_id
_entity_poly.type
_entity_poly.pdbx_seq_one_letter_code
_entity_poly.pdbx_strand_id
1 'polypeptide(L)'
;MDNTRVFRMAFASVYPHYITKAEKKGRTKEEVHAIIHWLTGYDEQTLQQQIDKKVDFETFFARAPRINPNVSKITGVICGYRVEEIEDKLMQQIRYLDKLVDELARGKAMDKILRK
;
A
#
# COMPACT_ATOMS: atom_id res chain seq x y z
N MET A 1 12.91 15.77 6.90
CA MET A 1 11.44 15.94 6.90
C MET A 1 10.83 15.00 7.92
N ASP A 2 9.91 15.51 8.72
CA ASP A 2 9.28 14.71 9.77
C ASP A 2 8.16 13.85 9.17
N ASN A 3 8.30 12.53 9.26
CA ASN A 3 7.32 11.57 8.74
C ASN A 3 6.23 11.23 9.75
N THR A 4 6.32 11.76 10.97
CA THR A 4 5.36 11.45 12.04
C THR A 4 3.93 11.73 11.65
N ARG A 5 3.72 12.84 10.92
CA ARG A 5 2.38 13.24 10.48
C ARG A 5 1.74 12.17 9.58
N VAL A 6 2.53 11.61 8.66
CA VAL A 6 2.05 10.55 7.76
C VAL A 6 1.74 9.29 8.56
N PHE A 7 2.60 8.95 9.51
CA PHE A 7 2.42 7.74 10.33
C PHE A 7 1.13 7.78 11.13
N ARG A 8 0.70 8.96 11.54
CA ARG A 8 -0.51 9.15 12.36
C ARG A 8 -1.78 9.33 11.54
N MET A 9 -1.67 9.44 10.23
CA MET A 9 -2.86 9.52 9.37
C MET A 9 -3.62 8.20 9.43
N ALA A 10 -4.94 8.28 9.55
CA ALA A 10 -5.77 7.08 9.53
C ALA A 10 -5.69 6.42 8.15
N PHE A 11 -5.44 5.12 8.11
CA PHE A 11 -5.46 4.37 6.87
C PHE A 11 -6.80 4.56 6.14
N ALA A 12 -7.91 4.56 6.90
CA ALA A 12 -9.26 4.76 6.36
C ALA A 12 -9.43 6.09 5.62
N SER A 13 -8.64 7.11 5.97
CA SER A 13 -8.71 8.42 5.30
C SER A 13 -8.02 8.40 3.94
N VAL A 14 -6.99 7.57 3.78
CA VAL A 14 -6.21 7.48 2.53
C VAL A 14 -6.76 6.37 1.61
N TYR A 15 -7.30 5.32 2.18
CA TYR A 15 -7.82 4.17 1.44
C TYR A 15 -8.76 4.55 0.29
N PRO A 16 -9.74 5.47 0.45
CA PRO A 16 -10.62 5.86 -0.67
C PRO A 16 -9.85 6.46 -1.84
N HIS A 17 -8.72 7.12 -1.58
CA HIS A 17 -7.90 7.70 -2.65
C HIS A 17 -7.25 6.61 -3.51
N TYR A 18 -6.84 5.50 -2.91
CA TYR A 18 -6.32 4.36 -3.67
C TYR A 18 -7.38 3.79 -4.60
N ILE A 19 -8.60 3.63 -4.08
CA ILE A 19 -9.73 3.12 -4.85
C ILE A 19 -10.04 4.07 -6.01
N THR A 20 -10.18 5.36 -5.73
CA THR A 20 -10.47 6.37 -6.75
C THR A 20 -9.39 6.40 -7.83
N LYS A 21 -8.12 6.35 -7.44
CA LYS A 21 -7.01 6.38 -8.39
C LYS A 21 -7.08 5.20 -9.36
N ALA A 22 -7.37 4.01 -8.84
CA ALA A 22 -7.51 2.81 -9.66
C ALA A 22 -8.72 2.89 -10.58
N GLU A 23 -9.87 3.26 -10.04
CA GLU A 23 -11.11 3.30 -10.80
C GLU A 23 -11.08 4.32 -11.94
N LYS A 24 -10.42 5.45 -11.75
CA LYS A 24 -10.25 6.45 -12.81
C LYS A 24 -9.49 5.91 -14.02
N LYS A 25 -8.72 4.85 -13.84
CA LYS A 25 -7.93 4.21 -14.89
C LYS A 25 -8.53 2.89 -15.33
N GLY A 26 -9.79 2.63 -14.98
CA GLY A 26 -10.49 1.41 -15.39
C GLY A 26 -10.09 0.17 -14.62
N ARG A 27 -9.39 0.32 -13.49
CA ARG A 27 -9.05 -0.81 -12.62
C ARG A 27 -10.11 -0.95 -11.52
N THR A 28 -10.07 -2.05 -10.78
CA THR A 28 -11.14 -2.37 -9.84
C THR A 28 -10.68 -2.27 -8.38
N LYS A 29 -11.67 -2.09 -7.50
CA LYS A 29 -11.46 -2.13 -6.05
C LYS A 29 -10.86 -3.48 -5.64
N GLU A 30 -11.31 -4.57 -6.24
CA GLU A 30 -10.83 -5.92 -5.96
C GLU A 30 -9.34 -6.04 -6.28
N GLU A 31 -8.87 -5.38 -7.32
CA GLU A 31 -7.45 -5.36 -7.67
C GLU A 31 -6.64 -4.59 -6.61
N VAL A 32 -7.17 -3.48 -6.10
CA VAL A 32 -6.53 -2.74 -5.00
C VAL A 32 -6.46 -3.63 -3.75
N HIS A 33 -7.55 -4.33 -3.43
CA HIS A 33 -7.58 -5.25 -2.29
C HIS A 33 -6.56 -6.39 -2.45
N ALA A 34 -6.43 -6.93 -3.66
CA ALA A 34 -5.43 -7.96 -3.92
C ALA A 34 -4.01 -7.46 -3.63
N ILE A 35 -3.72 -6.21 -4.00
CA ILE A 35 -2.44 -5.57 -3.70
C ILE A 35 -2.22 -5.48 -2.18
N ILE A 36 -3.23 -5.00 -1.46
CA ILE A 36 -3.13 -4.85 0.00
C ILE A 36 -2.94 -6.22 0.68
N HIS A 37 -3.70 -7.22 0.23
CA HIS A 37 -3.58 -8.58 0.76
C HIS A 37 -2.19 -9.15 0.54
N TRP A 38 -1.66 -8.98 -0.66
CA TRP A 38 -0.32 -9.44 -1.01
C TRP A 38 0.75 -8.76 -0.15
N LEU A 39 0.63 -7.44 0.02
CA LEU A 39 1.64 -6.65 0.73
C LEU A 39 1.64 -6.95 2.23
N THR A 40 0.46 -7.05 2.85
CA THR A 40 0.31 -7.02 4.31
C THR A 40 -0.13 -8.34 4.93
N GLY A 41 -0.68 -9.25 4.15
CA GLY A 41 -1.26 -10.48 4.68
C GLY A 41 -2.65 -10.32 5.28
N TYR A 42 -3.21 -9.12 5.32
CA TYR A 42 -4.60 -8.94 5.72
C TYR A 42 -5.51 -9.63 4.70
N ASP A 43 -6.58 -10.27 5.18
CA ASP A 43 -7.65 -10.75 4.32
C ASP A 43 -8.77 -9.69 4.26
N GLU A 44 -9.87 -9.98 3.55
CA GLU A 44 -10.97 -9.03 3.42
C GLU A 44 -11.55 -8.62 4.77
N GLN A 45 -11.73 -9.58 5.66
CA GLN A 45 -12.33 -9.31 6.97
C GLN A 45 -11.40 -8.48 7.86
N THR A 46 -10.13 -8.88 7.95
CA THR A 46 -9.18 -8.18 8.82
C THR A 46 -8.82 -6.81 8.27
N LEU A 47 -8.76 -6.66 6.95
CA LEU A 47 -8.59 -5.35 6.31
C LEU A 47 -9.76 -4.43 6.68
N GLN A 48 -10.99 -4.92 6.55
CA GLN A 48 -12.18 -4.13 6.87
C GLN A 48 -12.18 -3.70 8.34
N GLN A 49 -11.71 -4.57 9.23
CA GLN A 49 -11.58 -4.22 10.65
C GLN A 49 -10.63 -3.04 10.86
N GLN A 50 -9.50 -3.00 10.14
CA GLN A 50 -8.56 -1.89 10.25
C GLN A 50 -9.17 -0.59 9.76
N ILE A 51 -9.95 -0.65 8.69
CA ILE A 51 -10.66 0.51 8.14
C ILE A 51 -11.72 1.00 9.15
N ASP A 52 -12.51 0.10 9.69
CA ASP A 52 -13.59 0.44 10.63
C ASP A 52 -13.05 1.05 11.93
N LYS A 53 -11.91 0.55 12.40
CA LYS A 53 -11.26 1.06 13.60
C LYS A 53 -10.46 2.33 13.38
N LYS A 54 -10.33 2.75 12.12
CA LYS A 54 -9.59 3.96 11.73
C LYS A 54 -8.17 4.01 12.27
N VAL A 55 -7.49 2.85 12.25
CA VAL A 55 -6.11 2.76 12.71
C VAL A 55 -5.20 3.64 11.85
N ASP A 56 -4.15 4.19 12.45
CA ASP A 56 -3.17 4.95 11.69
C ASP A 56 -2.23 4.03 10.88
N PHE A 57 -1.41 4.62 10.01
CA PHE A 57 -0.49 3.83 9.19
C PHE A 57 0.50 3.03 10.03
N GLU A 58 0.98 3.61 11.12
CA GLU A 58 1.92 2.91 12.00
C GLU A 58 1.29 1.63 12.54
N THR A 59 0.07 1.73 13.07
CA THR A 59 -0.65 0.58 13.60
C THR A 59 -1.01 -0.41 12.50
N PHE A 60 -1.45 0.10 11.35
CA PHE A 60 -1.82 -0.74 10.22
C PHE A 60 -0.68 -1.68 9.80
N PHE A 61 0.52 -1.14 9.65
CA PHE A 61 1.68 -1.95 9.25
C PHE A 61 2.25 -2.76 10.42
N ALA A 62 2.18 -2.23 11.66
CA ALA A 62 2.65 -2.97 12.84
C ALA A 62 1.82 -4.24 13.09
N ARG A 63 0.53 -4.19 12.78
CA ARG A 63 -0.38 -5.32 12.95
C ARG A 63 -0.54 -6.19 11.72
N ALA A 64 0.12 -5.83 10.62
CA ALA A 64 0.04 -6.61 9.39
C ALA A 64 0.47 -8.06 9.69
N PRO A 65 -0.35 -9.06 9.32
CA PRO A 65 -0.03 -10.46 9.64
C PRO A 65 1.32 -10.90 9.09
N ARG A 66 1.65 -10.42 7.86
CA ARG A 66 2.92 -10.78 7.24
C ARG A 66 3.22 -9.83 6.09
N ILE A 67 4.25 -9.00 6.25
CA ILE A 67 4.75 -8.22 5.12
C ILE A 67 5.41 -9.19 4.14
N ASN A 68 5.00 -9.14 2.88
CA ASN A 68 5.50 -10.07 1.87
C ASN A 68 7.01 -9.91 1.70
N PRO A 69 7.79 -10.99 1.79
CA PRO A 69 9.25 -10.89 1.65
C PRO A 69 9.69 -10.39 0.27
N ASN A 70 8.84 -10.53 -0.75
CA ASN A 70 9.16 -10.07 -2.11
C ASN A 70 9.02 -8.55 -2.28
N VAL A 71 8.73 -7.80 -1.22
CA VAL A 71 8.76 -6.33 -1.28
C VAL A 71 10.11 -5.80 -1.72
N SER A 72 11.19 -6.55 -1.49
CA SER A 72 12.52 -6.18 -1.97
C SER A 72 12.60 -6.09 -3.50
N LYS A 73 11.65 -6.68 -4.20
CA LYS A 73 11.58 -6.60 -5.66
C LYS A 73 10.80 -5.37 -6.15
N ILE A 74 10.23 -4.58 -5.24
CA ILE A 74 9.54 -3.35 -5.59
C ILE A 74 10.59 -2.26 -5.72
N THR A 75 10.75 -1.73 -6.93
CA THR A 75 11.76 -0.71 -7.22
C THR A 75 11.16 0.42 -8.05
N GLY A 76 11.88 1.52 -8.12
CA GLY A 76 11.49 2.65 -8.93
C GLY A 76 11.06 3.86 -8.12
N VAL A 77 10.66 4.91 -8.83
CA VAL A 77 10.34 6.20 -8.22
C VAL A 77 8.85 6.30 -7.87
N ILE A 78 8.56 6.79 -6.67
CA ILE A 78 7.22 7.15 -6.24
C ILE A 78 7.33 8.38 -5.34
N CYS A 79 6.49 9.37 -5.57
CA CYS A 79 6.49 10.62 -4.79
C CYS A 79 7.87 11.29 -4.74
N GLY A 80 8.65 11.17 -5.82
CA GLY A 80 9.97 11.81 -5.92
C GLY A 80 11.12 11.03 -5.29
N TYR A 81 10.87 9.84 -4.77
CA TYR A 81 11.90 9.02 -4.12
C TYR A 81 12.01 7.65 -4.78
N ARG A 82 13.22 7.09 -4.78
CA ARG A 82 13.37 5.68 -5.13
C ARG A 82 12.94 4.85 -3.93
N VAL A 83 11.93 4.02 -4.11
CA VAL A 83 11.33 3.26 -3.01
C VAL A 83 12.34 2.32 -2.34
N GLU A 84 13.24 1.74 -3.14
CA GLU A 84 14.27 0.82 -2.63
C GLU A 84 15.34 1.51 -1.78
N GLU A 85 15.41 2.86 -1.86
CA GLU A 85 16.42 3.65 -1.14
C GLU A 85 15.86 4.32 0.12
N ILE A 86 14.58 4.16 0.42
CA ILE A 86 13.97 4.78 1.61
C ILE A 86 14.51 4.08 2.87
N GLU A 87 15.14 4.85 3.75
CA GLU A 87 15.78 4.30 4.94
C GLU A 87 14.81 3.97 6.07
N ASP A 88 13.81 4.82 6.30
CA ASP A 88 12.81 4.57 7.33
C ASP A 88 11.90 3.43 6.88
N LYS A 89 11.89 2.36 7.66
CA LYS A 89 11.19 1.13 7.28
C LYS A 89 9.68 1.31 7.15
N LEU A 90 9.06 2.04 8.08
CA LEU A 90 7.62 2.28 8.01
C LEU A 90 7.29 3.15 6.81
N MET A 91 8.07 4.21 6.58
CA MET A 91 7.87 5.06 5.41
C MET A 91 8.03 4.26 4.12
N GLN A 92 9.01 3.37 4.08
CA GLN A 92 9.21 2.50 2.92
C GLN A 92 7.99 1.61 2.68
N GLN A 93 7.41 1.04 3.74
CA GLN A 93 6.22 0.20 3.61
C GLN A 93 5.03 0.99 3.07
N ILE A 94 4.83 2.21 3.55
CA ILE A 94 3.79 3.10 3.04
C ILE A 94 4.02 3.38 1.55
N ARG A 95 5.26 3.66 1.16
CA ARG A 95 5.59 3.94 -0.24
C ARG A 95 5.51 2.70 -1.13
N TYR A 96 5.74 1.51 -0.58
CA TYR A 96 5.47 0.27 -1.33
C TYR A 96 4.00 0.23 -1.78
N LEU A 97 3.08 0.53 -0.86
CA LEU A 97 1.66 0.54 -1.20
C LEU A 97 1.35 1.58 -2.26
N ASP A 98 1.87 2.80 -2.09
CA ASP A 98 1.70 3.87 -3.08
C ASP A 98 2.23 3.44 -4.46
N LYS A 99 3.39 2.80 -4.49
CA LYS A 99 4.02 2.37 -5.74
C LYS A 99 3.19 1.30 -6.44
N LEU A 100 2.71 0.31 -5.69
CA LEU A 100 1.90 -0.76 -6.28
C LEU A 100 0.58 -0.23 -6.84
N VAL A 101 -0.08 0.69 -6.13
CA VAL A 101 -1.31 1.30 -6.62
C VAL A 101 -1.03 2.19 -7.85
N ASP A 102 0.11 2.88 -7.87
CA ASP A 102 0.52 3.67 -9.03
C ASP A 102 0.74 2.78 -10.25
N GLU A 103 1.39 1.64 -10.07
CA GLU A 103 1.60 0.67 -11.16
C GLU A 103 0.26 0.15 -11.69
N LEU A 104 -0.68 -0.12 -10.78
CA LEU A 104 -2.02 -0.54 -11.16
C LEU A 104 -2.71 0.53 -12.02
N ALA A 105 -2.66 1.78 -11.58
CA ALA A 105 -3.27 2.91 -12.30
C ALA A 105 -2.62 3.13 -13.65
N ARG A 106 -1.35 2.78 -13.81
CA ARG A 106 -0.63 2.91 -15.09
C ARG A 106 -0.86 1.74 -16.04
N GLY A 107 -1.68 0.78 -15.65
CA GLY A 107 -2.07 -0.33 -16.53
C GLY A 107 -1.20 -1.56 -16.44
N LYS A 108 -0.33 -1.65 -15.45
CA LYS A 108 0.50 -2.84 -15.28
C LYS A 108 -0.35 -4.06 -14.93
N ALA A 109 -0.01 -5.22 -15.48
CA ALA A 109 -0.74 -6.45 -15.20
C ALA A 109 -0.54 -6.90 -13.75
N MET A 110 -1.59 -7.46 -13.16
CA MET A 110 -1.54 -7.87 -11.75
C MET A 110 -0.42 -8.85 -11.45
N ASP A 111 -0.16 -9.81 -12.34
CA ASP A 111 0.89 -10.79 -12.14
C ASP A 111 2.29 -10.18 -12.12
N LYS A 112 2.44 -8.97 -12.68
CA LYS A 112 3.70 -8.23 -12.65
C LYS A 112 3.78 -7.29 -11.46
N ILE A 113 2.64 -6.79 -10.99
CA ILE A 113 2.58 -5.95 -9.79
C ILE A 113 2.89 -6.80 -8.55
N LEU A 114 2.27 -7.98 -8.46
CA LEU A 114 2.47 -8.90 -7.35
C LEU A 114 3.71 -9.77 -7.63
N ARG A 115 4.87 -9.26 -7.27
CA ARG A 115 6.17 -9.90 -7.54
C ARG A 115 6.25 -11.28 -6.91
N LYS A 116 6.68 -12.21 -7.71
CA LYS A 116 6.85 -13.59 -7.26
C LYS A 116 8.31 -13.94 -7.02
#